data_a5c740ca29f79c10596232605796b472
#
_entry.id   a5c740ca29f79c10596232605796b472
#
_cell.length_a   1.000
_cell.length_b   1.000
_cell.length_c   1.000
_cell.angle_alpha   90.00
_cell.angle_beta   90.00
_cell.angle_gamma   90.00
#
_symmetry.space_group_name_H-M   'P 1'
#
loop_
_entity.id
_entity.type
_entity.pdbx_description
1 polymer ?
#
loop_
_entity_poly.entity_id
_entity_poly.type
_entity_poly.pdbx_seq_one_letter_code
_entity_poly.pdbx_strand_id
1 'polypeptide(L)'
;MMAKQDGRNLRSINSQKLIVNACIKLFKAGNLEPTAQQVADESGVGIRTVFRQFDEMENLFKSVDAVLSKDYDFNVKYDPSSSFETRLQSVANHMNAGYKKHQLIMIMTVSNMWKYEFVRENFLM
;
A
#
# COMPACT_ATOMS: atom_id res chain seq x y z
N MET A 1 2.70 4.33 34.20
CA MET A 1 1.38 4.76 33.76
C MET A 1 1.06 4.43 32.32
N MET A 2 1.92 4.78 31.41
CA MET A 2 1.71 4.47 29.98
C MET A 2 2.03 3.02 29.61
N ALA A 3 2.81 2.32 30.39
CA ALA A 3 3.33 0.99 30.08
C ALA A 3 2.25 -0.10 29.92
N LYS A 4 1.14 -0.04 30.65
CA LYS A 4 0.07 -1.05 30.56
C LYS A 4 -0.82 -0.88 29.33
N GLN A 5 -1.09 0.37 28.91
CA GLN A 5 -1.79 0.65 27.67
C GLN A 5 -0.91 0.36 26.46
N ASP A 6 0.39 0.66 26.57
CA ASP A 6 1.37 0.47 25.52
C ASP A 6 1.52 -1.00 25.15
N GLY A 7 1.47 -1.93 26.11
CA GLY A 7 1.58 -3.36 25.84
C GLY A 7 0.45 -3.90 24.99
N ARG A 8 -0.79 -3.46 25.26
CA ARG A 8 -1.97 -3.87 24.49
C ARG A 8 -1.97 -3.20 23.10
N ASN A 9 -1.64 -1.92 23.05
CA ASN A 9 -1.52 -1.18 21.80
C ASN A 9 -0.40 -1.71 20.90
N LEU A 10 0.74 -2.07 21.50
CA LEU A 10 1.86 -2.67 20.75
C LEU A 10 1.50 -4.00 20.13
N ARG A 11 0.75 -4.85 20.84
CA ARG A 11 0.29 -6.14 20.27
C ARG A 11 -0.66 -5.91 19.10
N SER A 12 -1.58 -4.96 19.25
CA SER A 12 -2.51 -4.60 18.19
C SER A 12 -1.77 -4.04 16.97
N ILE A 13 -0.84 -3.11 17.18
CA ILE A 13 -0.01 -2.53 16.13
C ILE A 13 0.82 -3.59 15.44
N ASN A 14 1.44 -4.51 16.20
CA ASN A 14 2.23 -5.58 15.64
C ASN A 14 1.38 -6.54 14.81
N SER A 15 0.18 -6.89 15.29
CA SER A 15 -0.75 -7.72 14.53
C SER A 15 -1.17 -7.05 13.23
N GLN A 16 -1.46 -5.76 13.26
CA GLN A 16 -1.80 -4.99 12.06
C GLN A 16 -0.66 -4.99 11.05
N LYS A 17 0.57 -4.78 11.51
CA LYS A 17 1.77 -4.81 10.65
C LYS A 17 1.98 -6.17 10.01
N LEU A 18 1.83 -7.25 10.78
CA LEU A 18 1.96 -8.61 10.26
C LEU A 18 0.92 -8.88 9.17
N ILE A 19 -0.31 -8.46 9.41
CA ILE A 19 -1.42 -8.65 8.46
C ILE A 19 -1.18 -7.83 7.19
N VAL A 20 -0.81 -6.56 7.31
CA VAL A 20 -0.53 -5.69 6.16
C VAL A 20 0.66 -6.23 5.35
N ASN A 21 1.73 -6.62 6.01
CA ASN A 21 2.91 -7.17 5.35
C ASN A 21 2.60 -8.49 4.63
N ALA A 22 1.77 -9.33 5.22
CA ALA A 22 1.31 -10.57 4.60
C ALA A 22 0.52 -10.28 3.33
N CYS A 23 -0.37 -9.30 3.38
CA CYS A 23 -1.15 -8.87 2.22
C CYS A 23 -0.26 -8.35 1.10
N ILE A 24 0.74 -7.54 1.42
CA ILE A 24 1.72 -7.02 0.45
C ILE A 24 2.49 -8.18 -0.18
N LYS A 25 2.89 -9.16 0.61
CA LYS A 25 3.58 -10.35 0.12
C LYS A 25 2.74 -11.13 -0.89
N LEU A 26 1.45 -11.30 -0.59
CA LEU A 26 0.51 -11.96 -1.50
C LEU A 26 0.35 -11.18 -2.80
N PHE A 27 0.27 -9.86 -2.73
CA PHE A 27 0.23 -9.01 -3.92
C PHE A 27 1.49 -9.19 -4.78
N LYS A 28 2.66 -9.18 -4.16
CA LYS A 28 3.94 -9.38 -4.86
C LYS A 28 4.03 -10.75 -5.52
N ALA A 29 3.37 -11.74 -4.94
CA ALA A 29 3.30 -13.09 -5.50
C ALA A 29 2.26 -13.22 -6.64
N GLY A 30 1.56 -12.13 -6.96
CA GLY A 30 0.58 -12.11 -8.04
C GLY A 30 -0.87 -12.29 -7.59
N ASN A 31 -1.11 -12.48 -6.28
CA ASN A 31 -2.47 -12.58 -5.76
C ASN A 31 -2.99 -11.19 -5.41
N LEU A 32 -3.74 -10.58 -6.33
CA LEU A 32 -4.24 -9.21 -6.19
C LEU A 32 -5.54 -9.13 -5.40
N GLU A 33 -6.17 -10.26 -5.10
CA GLU A 33 -7.39 -10.34 -4.30
C GLU A 33 -7.26 -11.43 -3.23
N PRO A 34 -6.32 -11.28 -2.26
CA PRO A 34 -6.18 -12.29 -1.23
C PRO A 34 -7.42 -12.35 -0.34
N THR A 35 -7.78 -13.56 0.05
CA THR A 35 -8.85 -13.78 1.02
C THR A 35 -8.34 -13.57 2.45
N ALA A 36 -9.26 -13.37 3.39
CA ALA A 36 -8.90 -13.25 4.80
C ALA A 36 -8.14 -14.50 5.31
N GLN A 37 -8.53 -15.68 4.84
CA GLN A 37 -7.85 -16.92 5.21
C GLN A 37 -6.41 -16.96 4.66
N GLN A 38 -6.22 -16.54 3.43
CA GLN A 38 -4.87 -16.48 2.83
C GLN A 38 -3.97 -15.49 3.58
N VAL A 39 -4.53 -14.34 3.97
CA VAL A 39 -3.80 -13.36 4.77
C VAL A 39 -3.47 -13.91 6.16
N ALA A 40 -4.41 -14.60 6.79
CA ALA A 40 -4.19 -15.25 8.09
C ALA A 40 -3.07 -16.28 8.00
N ASP A 41 -3.11 -17.14 6.99
CA ASP A 41 -2.10 -18.18 6.77
C ASP A 41 -0.71 -17.56 6.53
N GLU A 42 -0.62 -16.55 5.70
CA GLU A 42 0.64 -15.87 5.37
C GLU A 42 1.21 -15.09 6.56
N SER A 43 0.35 -14.44 7.33
CA SER A 43 0.77 -13.60 8.47
C SER A 43 1.14 -14.40 9.71
N GLY A 44 0.65 -15.61 9.82
CA GLY A 44 0.80 -16.43 11.03
C GLY A 44 -0.14 -16.05 12.17
N VAL A 45 -1.04 -15.07 11.96
CA VAL A 45 -2.08 -14.75 12.94
C VAL A 45 -3.37 -15.49 12.59
N GLY A 46 -4.22 -15.73 13.60
CA GLY A 46 -5.49 -16.40 13.36
C GLY A 46 -6.46 -15.52 12.59
N ILE A 47 -7.39 -16.16 11.87
CA ILE A 47 -8.39 -15.45 11.07
C ILE A 47 -9.25 -14.52 11.93
N ARG A 48 -9.52 -14.90 13.17
CA ARG A 48 -10.26 -14.04 14.11
C ARG A 48 -9.51 -12.74 14.38
N THR A 49 -8.20 -12.81 14.49
CA THR A 49 -7.35 -11.61 14.67
C THR A 49 -7.39 -10.73 13.44
N VAL A 50 -7.38 -11.32 12.24
CA VAL A 50 -7.51 -10.56 10.99
C VAL A 50 -8.82 -9.75 11.00
N PHE A 51 -9.94 -10.39 11.30
CA PHE A 51 -11.25 -9.71 11.34
C PHE A 51 -11.38 -8.73 12.51
N ARG A 52 -10.71 -8.99 13.62
CA ARG A 52 -10.71 -8.05 14.75
C ARG A 52 -9.96 -6.77 14.43
N GLN A 53 -8.85 -6.86 13.69
CA GLN A 53 -8.04 -5.71 13.30
C GLN A 53 -8.63 -4.99 12.08
N PHE A 54 -9.22 -5.73 11.17
CA PHE A 54 -9.81 -5.20 9.94
C PHE A 54 -11.16 -5.88 9.72
N ASP A 55 -12.24 -5.17 10.04
CA ASP A 55 -13.60 -5.71 9.93
C ASP A 55 -13.92 -6.22 8.53
N GLU A 56 -13.41 -5.52 7.52
CA GLU A 56 -13.60 -5.84 6.12
C GLU A 56 -12.27 -5.83 5.37
N MET A 57 -12.17 -6.62 4.32
CA MET A 57 -10.98 -6.65 3.47
C MET A 57 -10.68 -5.27 2.84
N GLU A 58 -11.71 -4.48 2.59
CA GLU A 58 -11.54 -3.12 2.11
C GLU A 58 -10.69 -2.27 3.05
N ASN A 59 -10.92 -2.39 4.36
CA ASN A 59 -10.13 -1.65 5.37
C ASN A 59 -8.67 -2.10 5.38
N LEU A 60 -8.43 -3.41 5.20
CA LEU A 60 -7.08 -3.93 5.07
C LEU A 60 -6.39 -3.35 3.83
N PHE A 61 -7.09 -3.31 2.70
CA PHE A 61 -6.52 -2.78 1.45
C PHE A 61 -6.26 -1.29 1.54
N LYS A 62 -7.09 -0.52 2.28
CA LYS A 62 -6.81 0.89 2.57
C LYS A 62 -5.49 1.06 3.33
N SER A 63 -5.23 0.18 4.30
CA SER A 63 -3.98 0.21 5.06
C SER A 63 -2.78 -0.18 4.20
N VAL A 64 -2.95 -1.16 3.32
CA VAL A 64 -1.91 -1.55 2.35
C VAL A 64 -1.60 -0.38 1.41
N ASP A 65 -2.63 0.27 0.88
CA ASP A 65 -2.49 1.43 0.00
C ASP A 65 -1.72 2.55 0.70
N ALA A 66 -2.04 2.84 1.95
CA ALA A 66 -1.35 3.85 2.75
C ALA A 66 0.14 3.53 2.91
N VAL A 67 0.50 2.26 3.12
CA VAL A 67 1.89 1.83 3.24
C VAL A 67 2.61 1.94 1.91
N LEU A 68 2.02 1.44 0.82
CA LEU A 68 2.65 1.41 -0.49
C LEU A 68 2.79 2.80 -1.12
N SER A 69 1.86 3.70 -0.83
CA SER A 69 1.89 5.06 -1.38
C SER A 69 2.74 6.04 -0.58
N LYS A 70 3.20 5.64 0.61
CA LYS A 70 3.95 6.50 1.52
C LYS A 70 5.20 7.12 0.88
N ASP A 71 5.89 6.37 0.05
CA ASP A 71 7.12 6.81 -0.62
C ASP A 71 6.86 7.37 -2.03
N TYR A 72 5.60 7.54 -2.39
CA TYR A 72 5.26 8.04 -3.72
C TYR A 72 5.53 9.54 -3.79
N ASP A 73 6.51 9.93 -4.58
CA ASP A 73 6.90 11.33 -4.75
C ASP A 73 6.42 11.84 -6.12
N PHE A 74 5.45 12.73 -6.07
CA PHE A 74 4.91 13.39 -7.27
C PHE A 74 5.73 14.61 -7.70
N ASN A 75 6.71 15.02 -6.89
CA ASN A 75 7.49 16.23 -7.15
C ASN A 75 8.67 15.91 -8.05
N VAL A 76 8.62 16.40 -9.27
CA VAL A 76 9.74 16.28 -10.21
C VAL A 76 10.73 17.39 -9.94
N LYS A 77 11.98 17.02 -9.69
CA LYS A 77 13.06 17.98 -9.49
C LYS A 77 13.77 18.20 -10.82
N TYR A 78 13.86 19.44 -11.24
CA TYR A 78 14.58 19.83 -12.42
C TYR A 78 15.15 21.23 -12.23
N ASP A 79 16.17 21.58 -13.01
CA ASP A 79 16.75 22.92 -13.02
C ASP A 79 15.96 23.82 -13.97
N PRO A 80 15.27 24.88 -13.46
CA PRO A 80 14.48 25.76 -14.31
C PRO A 80 15.28 26.50 -15.38
N SER A 81 16.61 26.64 -15.16
CA SER A 81 17.49 27.32 -16.10
C SER A 81 17.98 26.42 -17.22
N SER A 82 17.74 25.11 -17.12
CA SER A 82 18.17 24.14 -18.12
C SER A 82 17.30 24.22 -19.38
N SER A 83 17.78 23.62 -20.47
CA SER A 83 17.04 23.56 -21.74
C SER A 83 15.75 22.79 -21.57
N PHE A 84 14.80 23.02 -22.47
CA PHE A 84 13.54 22.27 -22.52
C PHE A 84 13.79 20.76 -22.63
N GLU A 85 14.72 20.36 -23.46
CA GLU A 85 15.06 18.93 -23.61
C GLU A 85 15.56 18.31 -22.32
N THR A 86 16.43 19.01 -21.58
CA THR A 86 16.95 18.55 -20.29
C THR A 86 15.83 18.42 -19.25
N ARG A 87 14.93 19.40 -19.21
CA ARG A 87 13.78 19.34 -18.30
C ARG A 87 12.86 18.18 -18.64
N LEU A 88 12.58 18.00 -19.92
CA LEU A 88 11.74 16.89 -20.39
C LEU A 88 12.37 15.54 -20.03
N GLN A 89 13.69 15.40 -20.22
CA GLN A 89 14.40 14.19 -19.84
C GLN A 89 14.32 13.93 -18.32
N SER A 90 14.42 14.97 -17.51
CA SER A 90 14.29 14.86 -16.04
C SER A 90 12.91 14.35 -15.65
N VAL A 91 11.86 14.87 -16.27
CA VAL A 91 10.48 14.41 -16.03
C VAL A 91 10.32 12.95 -16.44
N ALA A 92 10.79 12.59 -17.64
CA ALA A 92 10.71 11.23 -18.15
C ALA A 92 11.45 10.24 -17.24
N ASN A 93 12.63 10.59 -16.79
CA ASN A 93 13.43 9.76 -15.89
C ASN A 93 12.73 9.57 -14.53
N HIS A 94 12.17 10.65 -13.99
CA HIS A 94 11.42 10.59 -12.74
C HIS A 94 10.20 9.68 -12.84
N MET A 95 9.43 9.82 -13.91
CA MET A 95 8.24 8.99 -14.14
C MET A 95 8.63 7.53 -14.31
N ASN A 96 9.67 7.25 -15.08
CA ASN A 96 10.14 5.87 -15.31
C ASN A 96 10.61 5.22 -14.00
N ALA A 97 11.36 5.95 -13.19
CA ALA A 97 11.78 5.46 -11.86
C ALA A 97 10.58 5.24 -10.95
N GLY A 98 9.60 6.13 -10.99
CA GLY A 98 8.36 6.01 -10.23
C GLY A 98 7.56 4.77 -10.64
N TYR A 99 7.42 4.52 -11.92
CA TYR A 99 6.74 3.32 -12.42
C TYR A 99 7.42 2.04 -11.93
N LYS A 100 8.73 1.98 -12.03
CA LYS A 100 9.49 0.81 -11.57
C LYS A 100 9.35 0.58 -10.08
N LYS A 101 9.46 1.65 -9.29
CA LYS A 101 9.40 1.58 -7.82
C LYS A 101 7.99 1.26 -7.32
N HIS A 102 6.96 1.83 -7.95
CA HIS A 102 5.57 1.77 -7.47
C HIS A 102 4.67 0.89 -8.33
N GLN A 103 5.26 -0.01 -9.11
CA GLN A 103 4.52 -0.88 -10.01
C GLN A 103 3.42 -1.68 -9.29
N LEU A 104 3.71 -2.17 -8.10
CA LEU A 104 2.77 -2.97 -7.33
C LEU A 104 1.51 -2.18 -6.96
N ILE A 105 1.68 -0.96 -6.45
CA ILE A 105 0.52 -0.13 -6.07
C ILE A 105 -0.29 0.27 -7.30
N MET A 106 0.36 0.51 -8.43
CA MET A 106 -0.34 0.82 -9.68
C MET A 106 -1.19 -0.35 -10.15
N ILE A 107 -0.64 -1.55 -10.14
CA ILE A 107 -1.37 -2.77 -10.51
C ILE A 107 -2.54 -2.99 -9.55
N MET A 108 -2.31 -2.86 -8.24
CA MET A 108 -3.35 -2.99 -7.23
C MET A 108 -4.47 -1.97 -7.45
N THR A 109 -4.11 -0.71 -7.72
CA THR A 109 -5.09 0.37 -7.95
C THR A 109 -5.97 0.05 -9.15
N VAL A 110 -5.36 -0.27 -10.29
CA VAL A 110 -6.12 -0.58 -11.51
C VAL A 110 -6.99 -1.82 -11.33
N SER A 111 -6.46 -2.85 -10.67
CA SER A 111 -7.18 -4.11 -10.47
C SER A 111 -8.38 -3.97 -9.54
N ASN A 112 -8.33 -3.07 -8.58
CA ASN A 112 -9.35 -2.93 -7.55
C ASN A 112 -10.24 -1.69 -7.70
N MET A 113 -10.00 -0.83 -8.68
CA MET A 113 -10.76 0.41 -8.84
C MET A 113 -12.25 0.17 -9.10
N TRP A 114 -12.60 -0.95 -9.68
CA TRP A 114 -14.00 -1.30 -9.95
C TRP A 114 -14.69 -1.96 -8.76
N LYS A 115 -13.91 -2.52 -7.85
CA LYS A 115 -14.42 -3.23 -6.69
C LYS A 115 -14.58 -2.32 -5.47
N TYR A 116 -13.62 -1.43 -5.24
CA TYR A 116 -13.58 -0.57 -4.05
C TYR A 116 -13.73 0.90 -4.43
N GLU A 117 -14.70 1.55 -3.81
CA GLU A 117 -14.97 2.97 -4.05
C GLU A 117 -13.79 3.86 -3.69
N PHE A 118 -13.12 3.59 -2.59
CA PHE A 118 -11.96 4.39 -2.17
C PHE A 118 -10.84 4.37 -3.20
N VAL A 119 -10.65 3.25 -3.89
CA VAL A 119 -9.63 3.13 -4.94
C VAL A 119 -10.01 4.00 -6.13
N ARG A 120 -11.28 3.95 -6.54
CA ARG A 120 -11.78 4.81 -7.62
C ARG A 120 -11.62 6.28 -7.31
N GLU A 121 -11.98 6.69 -6.10
CA GLU A 121 -11.88 8.08 -5.66
C GLU A 121 -10.44 8.57 -5.69
N ASN A 122 -9.51 7.76 -5.19
CA ASN A 122 -8.09 8.10 -5.18
C ASN A 122 -7.51 8.15 -6.60
N PHE A 123 -7.94 7.24 -7.47
CA PHE A 123 -7.44 7.17 -8.84
C PHE A 123 -7.91 8.36 -9.69
N LEU A 124 -9.15 8.80 -9.48
CA LEU A 124 -9.75 9.88 -10.27
C LEU A 124 -9.40 11.28 -9.76
N MET A 125 -8.77 11.37 -8.61
CA MET A 125 -8.27 12.63 -8.07
C MET A 125 -6.89 12.96 -8.62
#